data_b909e4ded5b2f968967d9f7afbba7da8
#
_entry.id   b909e4ded5b2f968967d9f7afbba7da8
#
_cell.length_a   1.000
_cell.length_b   1.000
_cell.length_c   1.000
_cell.angle_alpha   90.00
_cell.angle_beta   90.00
_cell.angle_gamma   90.00
#
_symmetry.space_group_name_H-M   'P 1'
#
loop_
_entity.id
_entity.type
_entity.pdbx_description
1 polymer ?
#
loop_
_entity_poly.entity_id
_entity_poly.type
_entity_poly.pdbx_seq_one_letter_code
_entity_poly.pdbx_strand_id
1 'polypeptide(L)'
;MFNKGHCSPKALEDNDNNSCLNRKLLEKIAKILNNNPNCDNIDCNIDEDNLYDSVCSNMKKISNCNSEYCWITVQDIVKKLNNSEIDEFKEYFRPAMPEEWGDDKKAWLSTTDIDKVLEQYEGAHDDFIYLGAHPIDAHKCSVSDEVCKINVSNLLKKNKKKIGIVFNTDDSSGEGEHWVSFYVDLEGVNRNGKPSAYYFDSAADRPQKEVFKLVKKLKKQAKKEDINLDFLYNDIQHQYKESECGVYCMYFISKMLKGINFEKFVKDIKKDEYMNKYRKIFYVDVK
;
A
#
# COMPACT_ATOMS: atom_id res chain seq x y z
N MET A 1 -16.84 2.81 18.39
CA MET A 1 -16.50 2.72 16.96
C MET A 1 -15.00 2.48 16.85
N PHE A 2 -14.59 1.39 16.24
CA PHE A 2 -13.20 1.18 15.89
C PHE A 2 -12.83 2.09 14.71
N ASN A 3 -11.58 2.54 14.67
CA ASN A 3 -11.13 3.51 13.68
C ASN A 3 -10.84 2.80 12.34
N LYS A 4 -11.60 3.10 11.26
CA LYS A 4 -11.33 2.60 9.89
C LYS A 4 -9.89 2.88 9.37
N GLY A 5 -9.09 3.64 10.09
CA GLY A 5 -7.68 3.88 9.78
C GLY A 5 -6.80 2.64 9.76
N HIS A 6 -7.30 1.51 10.25
CA HIS A 6 -6.58 0.23 10.25
C HIS A 6 -6.92 -0.67 9.06
N CYS A 7 -7.96 -0.35 8.30
CA CYS A 7 -8.38 -1.15 7.15
C CYS A 7 -7.39 -1.05 5.98
N SER A 8 -7.19 -2.17 5.28
CA SER A 8 -6.43 -2.18 4.03
C SER A 8 -7.12 -1.35 2.94
N PRO A 9 -6.44 -0.92 1.88
CA PRO A 9 -7.05 -0.16 0.79
C PRO A 9 -8.27 -0.89 0.19
N LYS A 10 -8.15 -2.19 -0.05
CA LYS A 10 -9.23 -3.02 -0.60
C LYS A 10 -10.43 -3.09 0.34
N ALA A 11 -10.19 -3.30 1.63
CA ALA A 11 -11.28 -3.34 2.61
C ALA A 11 -12.03 -2.01 2.73
N LEU A 12 -11.35 -0.87 2.45
CA LEU A 12 -11.99 0.45 2.42
C LEU A 12 -12.83 0.68 1.16
N GLU A 13 -12.52 0.01 0.04
CA GLU A 13 -13.29 0.10 -1.21
C GLU A 13 -14.48 -0.87 -1.20
N ASP A 14 -14.29 -2.07 -0.63
CA ASP A 14 -15.30 -3.14 -0.62
C ASP A 14 -16.38 -2.96 0.46
N ASN A 15 -16.12 -2.20 1.53
CA ASN A 15 -16.99 -2.12 2.71
C ASN A 15 -17.46 -0.70 3.02
N ASP A 16 -18.74 -0.44 2.80
CA ASP A 16 -19.43 0.79 3.25
C ASP A 16 -19.74 0.79 4.75
N ASN A 17 -19.65 -0.36 5.41
CA ASN A 17 -19.98 -0.58 6.83
C ASN A 17 -18.88 -0.10 7.81
N ASN A 18 -19.09 -0.29 9.11
CA ASN A 18 -18.19 0.13 10.18
C ASN A 18 -17.01 -0.81 10.42
N SER A 19 -16.89 -1.92 9.70
CA SER A 19 -15.87 -2.97 9.84
C SER A 19 -14.83 -2.94 8.70
N CYS A 20 -13.61 -3.36 8.98
CA CYS A 20 -12.66 -3.73 7.93
C CYS A 20 -13.01 -5.08 7.31
N LEU A 21 -13.65 -5.97 8.07
CA LEU A 21 -13.95 -7.34 7.68
C LEU A 21 -15.21 -7.40 6.84
N ASN A 22 -15.24 -8.31 5.89
CA ASN A 22 -16.47 -8.62 5.18
C ASN A 22 -17.42 -9.46 6.04
N ARG A 23 -18.68 -9.53 5.61
CA ARG A 23 -19.73 -10.28 6.30
C ARG A 23 -19.35 -11.73 6.59
N LYS A 24 -18.72 -12.43 5.64
CA LYS A 24 -18.31 -13.84 5.79
C LYS A 24 -17.36 -14.05 6.97
N LEU A 25 -16.39 -13.15 7.15
CA LEU A 25 -15.44 -13.19 8.27
C LEU A 25 -16.09 -12.81 9.58
N LEU A 26 -16.99 -11.81 9.60
CA LEU A 26 -17.79 -11.46 10.78
C LEU A 26 -18.65 -12.62 11.25
N GLU A 27 -19.37 -13.30 10.34
CA GLU A 27 -20.16 -14.49 10.67
C GLU A 27 -19.29 -15.63 11.22
N LYS A 28 -18.07 -15.78 10.72
CA LYS A 28 -17.14 -16.77 11.22
C LYS A 28 -16.73 -16.48 12.66
N ILE A 29 -16.38 -15.22 12.98
CA ILE A 29 -16.07 -14.82 14.35
C ILE A 29 -17.31 -14.99 15.24
N ALA A 30 -18.49 -14.59 14.80
CA ALA A 30 -19.74 -14.78 15.54
C ALA A 30 -19.98 -16.26 15.90
N LYS A 31 -19.78 -17.19 14.95
CA LYS A 31 -19.90 -18.63 15.20
C LYS A 31 -18.87 -19.15 16.22
N ILE A 32 -17.66 -18.61 16.23
CA ILE A 32 -16.65 -18.93 17.24
C ILE A 32 -17.10 -18.44 18.62
N LEU A 33 -17.59 -17.19 18.69
CA LEU A 33 -18.07 -16.56 19.92
C LEU A 33 -19.29 -17.27 20.49
N ASN A 34 -20.22 -17.75 19.64
CA ASN A 34 -21.40 -18.53 20.06
C ASN A 34 -21.04 -19.84 20.77
N ASN A 35 -19.81 -20.33 20.59
CA ASN A 35 -19.33 -21.51 21.32
C ASN A 35 -18.54 -21.15 22.59
N ASN A 36 -18.42 -19.86 22.93
CA ASN A 36 -17.74 -19.41 24.15
C ASN A 36 -18.77 -19.14 25.25
N PRO A 37 -18.67 -19.80 26.44
CA PRO A 37 -19.67 -19.67 27.51
C PRO A 37 -19.75 -18.27 28.12
N ASN A 38 -18.75 -17.41 27.87
CA ASN A 38 -18.70 -16.04 28.37
C ASN A 38 -19.35 -15.03 27.40
N CYS A 39 -19.84 -15.48 26.24
CA CYS A 39 -20.43 -14.66 25.19
C CYS A 39 -21.93 -14.85 25.10
N ASP A 40 -22.64 -13.80 24.68
CA ASP A 40 -24.05 -13.92 24.31
C ASP A 40 -24.17 -14.55 22.93
N ASN A 41 -25.29 -15.22 22.66
CA ASN A 41 -25.56 -15.79 21.35
C ASN A 41 -25.78 -14.68 20.31
N ILE A 42 -25.11 -14.78 19.18
CA ILE A 42 -25.17 -13.83 18.06
C ILE A 42 -25.99 -14.47 16.94
N ASP A 43 -27.08 -13.81 16.51
CA ASP A 43 -27.81 -14.20 15.31
C ASP A 43 -27.06 -13.71 14.06
N CYS A 44 -26.60 -14.63 13.22
CA CYS A 44 -25.90 -14.30 11.99
C CYS A 44 -26.82 -13.87 10.84
N ASN A 45 -28.16 -13.90 11.01
CA ASN A 45 -29.12 -13.53 9.97
C ASN A 45 -29.54 -12.04 10.02
N ILE A 46 -29.01 -11.26 10.96
CA ILE A 46 -29.22 -9.81 11.07
C ILE A 46 -28.43 -9.05 10.02
N ASP A 47 -28.72 -7.76 9.84
CA ASP A 47 -27.91 -6.88 8.97
C ASP A 47 -26.46 -6.76 9.47
N GLU A 48 -25.58 -6.29 8.61
CA GLU A 48 -24.15 -6.34 8.83
C GLU A 48 -23.67 -5.41 9.96
N ASP A 49 -24.29 -4.23 10.10
CA ASP A 49 -23.94 -3.30 11.18
C ASP A 49 -24.32 -3.86 12.56
N ASN A 50 -25.50 -4.47 12.68
CA ASN A 50 -25.94 -5.12 13.91
C ASN A 50 -25.11 -6.39 14.22
N LEU A 51 -24.70 -7.14 13.19
CA LEU A 51 -23.80 -8.28 13.34
C LEU A 51 -22.43 -7.80 13.88
N TYR A 52 -21.88 -6.76 13.29
CA TYR A 52 -20.62 -6.16 13.72
C TYR A 52 -20.68 -5.67 15.18
N ASP A 53 -21.73 -4.94 15.55
CA ASP A 53 -21.92 -4.45 16.92
C ASP A 53 -22.05 -5.60 17.93
N SER A 54 -22.74 -6.67 17.55
CA SER A 54 -22.87 -7.89 18.36
C SER A 54 -21.53 -8.61 18.56
N VAL A 55 -20.72 -8.72 17.50
CA VAL A 55 -19.35 -9.28 17.57
C VAL A 55 -18.48 -8.41 18.46
N CYS A 56 -18.47 -7.08 18.25
CA CYS A 56 -17.71 -6.14 19.06
C CYS A 56 -18.06 -6.24 20.55
N SER A 57 -19.35 -6.33 20.87
CA SER A 57 -19.83 -6.44 22.26
C SER A 57 -19.31 -7.71 22.94
N ASN A 58 -19.35 -8.84 22.23
CA ASN A 58 -18.87 -10.12 22.75
C ASN A 58 -17.33 -10.17 22.83
N MET A 59 -16.62 -9.62 21.84
CA MET A 59 -15.15 -9.52 21.90
C MET A 59 -14.66 -8.74 23.14
N LYS A 60 -15.37 -7.68 23.53
CA LYS A 60 -15.06 -6.92 24.76
C LYS A 60 -15.24 -7.71 26.05
N LYS A 61 -16.04 -8.79 26.05
CA LYS A 61 -16.22 -9.67 27.22
C LYS A 61 -15.05 -10.62 27.43
N ILE A 62 -14.38 -11.02 26.33
CA ILE A 62 -13.32 -12.05 26.36
C ILE A 62 -11.92 -11.47 26.09
N SER A 63 -11.82 -10.19 25.77
CA SER A 63 -10.55 -9.55 25.44
C SER A 63 -10.54 -8.07 25.77
N ASN A 64 -9.33 -7.49 25.90
CA ASN A 64 -9.12 -6.04 26.00
C ASN A 64 -8.83 -5.39 24.64
N CYS A 65 -9.26 -6.02 23.53
CA CYS A 65 -9.02 -5.54 22.19
C CYS A 65 -9.71 -4.18 21.93
N ASN A 66 -8.94 -3.25 21.43
CA ASN A 66 -9.40 -1.92 21.01
C ASN A 66 -9.49 -1.78 19.46
N SER A 67 -9.16 -2.83 18.72
CA SER A 67 -9.22 -2.87 17.25
C SER A 67 -9.60 -4.27 16.77
N GLU A 68 -10.18 -4.36 15.57
CA GLU A 68 -10.49 -5.64 14.93
C GLU A 68 -9.22 -6.45 14.63
N TYR A 69 -8.11 -5.80 14.28
CA TYR A 69 -6.83 -6.48 14.08
C TYR A 69 -6.43 -7.31 15.31
N CYS A 70 -6.66 -6.80 16.52
CA CYS A 70 -6.37 -7.50 17.76
C CYS A 70 -7.17 -8.82 17.91
N TRP A 71 -8.34 -8.96 17.28
CA TRP A 71 -9.19 -10.16 17.43
C TRP A 71 -8.46 -11.44 17.04
N ILE A 72 -7.58 -11.37 16.03
CA ILE A 72 -6.77 -12.52 15.60
C ILE A 72 -5.55 -12.80 16.49
N THR A 73 -5.41 -12.08 17.60
CA THR A 73 -4.42 -12.38 18.65
C THR A 73 -5.09 -13.03 19.88
N VAL A 74 -6.43 -13.01 19.96
CA VAL A 74 -7.19 -13.58 21.07
C VAL A 74 -7.17 -15.10 20.97
N GLN A 75 -6.71 -15.79 22.02
CA GLN A 75 -6.49 -17.25 22.02
C GLN A 75 -7.75 -18.04 21.68
N ASP A 76 -8.92 -17.59 22.16
CA ASP A 76 -10.20 -18.25 21.90
C ASP A 76 -10.61 -18.17 20.42
N ILE A 77 -10.14 -17.16 19.69
CA ILE A 77 -10.35 -17.00 18.25
C ILE A 77 -9.27 -17.76 17.46
N VAL A 78 -7.99 -17.51 17.76
CA VAL A 78 -6.84 -18.07 17.01
C VAL A 78 -6.88 -19.60 16.99
N LYS A 79 -7.19 -20.25 18.12
CA LYS A 79 -7.27 -21.72 18.21
C LYS A 79 -8.36 -22.35 17.33
N LYS A 80 -9.30 -21.56 16.84
CA LYS A 80 -10.44 -22.00 16.00
C LYS A 80 -10.26 -21.65 14.53
N LEU A 81 -9.20 -20.91 14.18
CA LEU A 81 -8.83 -20.53 12.82
C LEU A 81 -7.62 -21.35 12.38
N ASN A 82 -7.59 -21.75 11.12
CA ASN A 82 -6.38 -22.29 10.50
C ASN A 82 -5.48 -21.15 9.96
N ASN A 83 -4.24 -21.47 9.58
CA ASN A 83 -3.28 -20.47 9.14
C ASN A 83 -3.76 -19.67 7.91
N SER A 84 -4.37 -20.32 6.93
CA SER A 84 -4.92 -19.66 5.74
C SER A 84 -6.03 -18.66 6.09
N GLU A 85 -6.85 -18.97 7.09
CA GLU A 85 -7.90 -18.07 7.57
C GLU A 85 -7.35 -16.88 8.35
N ILE A 86 -6.28 -17.09 9.11
CA ILE A 86 -5.57 -16.02 9.80
C ILE A 86 -4.93 -15.09 8.78
N ASP A 87 -4.35 -15.63 7.70
CA ASP A 87 -3.73 -14.83 6.66
C ASP A 87 -4.79 -14.08 5.83
N GLU A 88 -5.93 -14.75 5.46
CA GLU A 88 -7.09 -14.06 4.87
C GLU A 88 -7.57 -12.89 5.75
N PHE A 89 -7.61 -13.08 7.06
CA PHE A 89 -8.00 -12.03 8.01
C PHE A 89 -7.06 -10.83 7.97
N LYS A 90 -5.74 -11.07 7.94
CA LYS A 90 -4.72 -10.03 7.91
C LYS A 90 -4.79 -9.16 6.65
N GLU A 91 -5.23 -9.70 5.51
CA GLU A 91 -5.37 -8.96 4.26
C GLU A 91 -6.38 -7.80 4.35
N TYR A 92 -7.32 -7.85 5.29
CA TYR A 92 -8.28 -6.76 5.52
C TYR A 92 -7.70 -5.58 6.31
N PHE A 93 -6.50 -5.71 6.84
CA PHE A 93 -5.85 -4.68 7.66
C PHE A 93 -4.56 -4.17 7.04
N ARG A 94 -4.18 -2.95 7.41
CA ARG A 94 -2.85 -2.42 7.10
C ARG A 94 -1.77 -3.32 7.68
N PRO A 95 -0.55 -3.35 7.10
CA PRO A 95 0.56 -4.09 7.66
C PRO A 95 0.86 -3.64 9.09
N ALA A 96 1.35 -4.56 9.92
CA ALA A 96 1.87 -4.21 11.24
C ALA A 96 3.03 -3.21 11.11
N MET A 97 3.13 -2.28 12.06
CA MET A 97 4.29 -1.39 12.15
C MET A 97 5.57 -2.20 12.27
N PRO A 98 6.66 -1.80 11.59
CA PRO A 98 7.98 -2.39 11.79
C PRO A 98 8.38 -2.40 13.27
N GLU A 99 9.01 -3.47 13.74
CA GLU A 99 9.37 -3.62 15.16
C GLU A 99 10.34 -2.54 15.63
N GLU A 100 11.24 -2.11 14.75
CA GLU A 100 12.25 -1.09 15.00
C GLU A 100 11.63 0.27 15.39
N TRP A 101 10.38 0.53 14.99
CA TRP A 101 9.69 1.77 15.38
C TRP A 101 9.26 1.80 16.85
N GLY A 102 9.35 0.68 17.57
CA GLY A 102 9.16 0.64 19.01
C GLY A 102 10.16 1.53 19.74
N ASP A 103 11.42 1.50 19.27
CA ASP A 103 12.54 2.24 19.87
C ASP A 103 12.84 3.53 19.08
N ASP A 104 12.72 3.52 17.75
CA ASP A 104 12.89 4.68 16.88
C ASP A 104 11.72 4.89 15.93
N LYS A 105 10.82 5.79 16.32
CA LYS A 105 9.63 6.16 15.51
C LYS A 105 9.96 6.79 14.16
N LYS A 106 11.22 7.06 13.89
CA LYS A 106 11.73 7.66 12.65
C LYS A 106 12.69 6.73 11.91
N ALA A 107 12.81 5.49 12.30
CA ALA A 107 13.63 4.51 11.58
C ALA A 107 13.29 4.50 10.08
N TRP A 108 14.28 4.25 9.27
CA TRP A 108 14.13 4.11 7.83
C TRP A 108 13.25 2.89 7.51
N LEU A 109 12.49 3.00 6.43
CA LEU A 109 11.73 1.87 5.91
C LEU A 109 12.64 0.97 5.10
N SER A 110 12.53 -0.34 5.36
CA SER A 110 13.14 -1.36 4.51
C SER A 110 12.35 -1.57 3.22
N THR A 111 12.95 -2.28 2.27
CA THR A 111 12.26 -2.80 1.07
C THR A 111 10.96 -3.52 1.45
N THR A 112 11.04 -4.45 2.39
CA THR A 112 9.89 -5.26 2.83
C THR A 112 8.76 -4.42 3.43
N ASP A 113 9.09 -3.33 4.13
CA ASP A 113 8.06 -2.45 4.71
C ASP A 113 7.30 -1.72 3.61
N ILE A 114 8.00 -1.17 2.63
CA ILE A 114 7.39 -0.49 1.48
C ILE A 114 6.55 -1.46 0.66
N ASP A 115 7.07 -2.66 0.37
CA ASP A 115 6.39 -3.68 -0.43
C ASP A 115 5.07 -4.11 0.22
N LYS A 116 5.06 -4.44 1.51
CA LYS A 116 3.83 -4.81 2.25
C LYS A 116 2.70 -3.80 2.11
N VAL A 117 3.03 -2.50 2.04
CA VAL A 117 2.02 -1.45 1.89
C VAL A 117 1.56 -1.35 0.43
N LEU A 118 2.48 -1.31 -0.53
CA LEU A 118 2.14 -1.04 -1.93
C LEU A 118 1.52 -2.25 -2.63
N GLU A 119 1.84 -3.48 -2.22
CA GLU A 119 1.15 -4.70 -2.65
C GLU A 119 -0.35 -4.67 -2.30
N GLN A 120 -0.72 -4.09 -1.14
CA GLN A 120 -2.14 -3.92 -0.78
C GLN A 120 -2.86 -2.95 -1.72
N TYR A 121 -2.17 -1.94 -2.25
CA TYR A 121 -2.74 -1.05 -3.27
C TYR A 121 -2.89 -1.75 -4.63
N GLU A 122 -2.00 -2.68 -4.98
CA GLU A 122 -2.21 -3.53 -6.18
C GLU A 122 -3.45 -4.41 -6.02
N GLY A 123 -3.68 -4.97 -4.84
CA GLY A 123 -4.87 -5.75 -4.53
C GLY A 123 -6.18 -4.96 -4.54
N ALA A 124 -6.12 -3.63 -4.34
CA ALA A 124 -7.27 -2.73 -4.36
C ALA A 124 -7.57 -2.15 -5.75
N HIS A 125 -6.58 -2.05 -6.64
CA HIS A 125 -6.71 -1.43 -7.95
C HIS A 125 -6.39 -2.42 -9.06
N ASP A 126 -7.41 -2.99 -9.71
CA ASP A 126 -7.27 -4.01 -10.76
C ASP A 126 -6.42 -3.56 -11.96
N ASP A 127 -6.38 -2.26 -12.24
CA ASP A 127 -5.62 -1.65 -13.33
C ASP A 127 -4.18 -1.26 -12.96
N PHE A 128 -3.78 -1.48 -11.72
CA PHE A 128 -2.45 -1.17 -11.20
C PHE A 128 -1.60 -2.42 -11.02
N ILE A 129 -0.30 -2.32 -11.28
CA ILE A 129 0.72 -3.30 -10.91
C ILE A 129 1.83 -2.61 -10.14
N TYR A 130 2.20 -3.20 -9.01
CA TYR A 130 3.37 -2.81 -8.26
C TYR A 130 4.53 -3.76 -8.57
N LEU A 131 5.65 -3.25 -9.04
CA LEU A 131 6.80 -4.06 -9.44
C LEU A 131 7.89 -4.14 -8.36
N GLY A 132 7.58 -3.74 -7.13
CA GLY A 132 8.47 -3.85 -5.97
C GLY A 132 9.34 -2.62 -5.71
N ALA A 133 10.01 -2.64 -4.55
CA ALA A 133 11.07 -1.72 -4.17
C ALA A 133 12.44 -2.34 -4.49
N HIS A 134 13.25 -1.63 -5.27
CA HIS A 134 14.48 -2.16 -5.86
C HIS A 134 15.64 -1.16 -5.79
N PRO A 135 16.90 -1.63 -5.87
CA PRO A 135 18.02 -0.75 -6.18
C PRO A 135 17.87 -0.07 -7.55
N ILE A 136 18.53 1.09 -7.74
CA ILE A 136 18.38 1.88 -8.97
C ILE A 136 18.76 1.12 -10.24
N ASP A 137 19.61 0.13 -10.13
CA ASP A 137 20.09 -0.69 -11.25
C ASP A 137 19.20 -1.91 -11.58
N ALA A 138 17.96 -1.94 -11.08
CA ALA A 138 16.96 -2.98 -11.32
C ALA A 138 16.60 -3.22 -12.81
N HIS A 139 17.02 -2.31 -13.71
CA HIS A 139 16.92 -2.55 -15.14
C HIS A 139 17.80 -3.71 -15.62
N LYS A 140 18.74 -4.17 -14.81
CA LYS A 140 19.55 -5.38 -15.04
C LYS A 140 18.77 -6.61 -14.58
N CYS A 141 18.64 -7.63 -15.43
CA CYS A 141 17.91 -8.86 -15.10
C CYS A 141 18.59 -9.70 -13.99
N SER A 142 19.84 -9.42 -13.67
CA SER A 142 20.52 -10.01 -12.52
C SER A 142 20.08 -9.41 -11.18
N VAL A 143 19.38 -8.26 -11.21
CA VAL A 143 18.91 -7.54 -10.01
C VAL A 143 17.42 -7.68 -9.83
N SER A 144 16.61 -7.46 -10.89
CA SER A 144 15.17 -7.64 -10.85
C SER A 144 14.66 -8.17 -12.20
N ASP A 145 13.99 -9.30 -12.15
CA ASP A 145 13.30 -9.87 -13.32
C ASP A 145 12.07 -9.04 -13.70
N GLU A 146 11.33 -8.54 -12.73
CA GLU A 146 10.10 -7.77 -12.89
C GLU A 146 10.36 -6.49 -13.67
N VAL A 147 11.33 -5.69 -13.24
CA VAL A 147 11.68 -4.42 -13.87
C VAL A 147 12.39 -4.63 -15.20
N CYS A 148 13.33 -5.57 -15.26
CA CYS A 148 14.10 -5.83 -16.48
C CYS A 148 13.23 -6.41 -17.60
N LYS A 149 12.23 -7.24 -17.28
CA LYS A 149 11.34 -7.90 -18.26
C LYS A 149 10.03 -7.14 -18.50
N ILE A 150 9.87 -5.93 -17.93
CA ILE A 150 8.65 -5.14 -18.13
C ILE A 150 8.28 -5.03 -19.60
N ASN A 151 6.99 -5.29 -19.90
CA ASN A 151 6.46 -5.27 -21.25
C ASN A 151 5.06 -4.64 -21.27
N VAL A 152 4.96 -3.43 -21.85
CA VAL A 152 3.72 -2.64 -21.87
C VAL A 152 2.57 -3.38 -22.58
N SER A 153 2.83 -4.04 -23.71
CA SER A 153 1.80 -4.80 -24.43
C SER A 153 1.21 -5.94 -23.60
N ASN A 154 2.07 -6.66 -22.87
CA ASN A 154 1.60 -7.73 -21.97
C ASN A 154 0.83 -7.18 -20.77
N LEU A 155 1.21 -6.03 -20.25
CA LEU A 155 0.51 -5.37 -19.15
C LEU A 155 -0.89 -4.91 -19.58
N LEU A 156 -1.00 -4.28 -20.75
CA LEU A 156 -2.28 -3.84 -21.32
C LEU A 156 -3.24 -5.03 -21.57
N LYS A 157 -2.73 -6.16 -22.06
CA LYS A 157 -3.53 -7.40 -22.24
C LYS A 157 -4.08 -7.93 -20.91
N LYS A 158 -3.41 -7.65 -19.79
CA LYS A 158 -3.87 -7.98 -18.44
C LYS A 158 -4.66 -6.86 -17.77
N ASN A 159 -5.11 -5.86 -18.52
CA ASN A 159 -5.76 -4.64 -18.05
C ASN A 159 -4.91 -3.80 -17.09
N LYS A 160 -3.58 -4.02 -17.00
CA LYS A 160 -2.69 -3.23 -16.15
C LYS A 160 -2.24 -1.97 -16.91
N LYS A 161 -2.77 -0.82 -16.50
CA LYS A 161 -2.59 0.49 -17.15
C LYS A 161 -1.77 1.45 -16.32
N LYS A 162 -1.58 1.13 -15.04
CA LYS A 162 -0.80 1.88 -14.06
C LYS A 162 0.31 1.00 -13.51
N ILE A 163 1.52 1.56 -13.38
CA ILE A 163 2.69 0.82 -12.91
C ILE A 163 3.35 1.64 -11.80
N GLY A 164 3.62 1.01 -10.66
CA GLY A 164 4.37 1.59 -9.54
C GLY A 164 5.68 0.87 -9.32
N ILE A 165 6.75 1.62 -9.07
CA ILE A 165 8.05 1.09 -8.66
C ILE A 165 8.62 2.06 -7.61
N VAL A 166 9.29 1.53 -6.61
CA VAL A 166 10.10 2.34 -5.71
C VAL A 166 11.57 1.98 -5.93
N PHE A 167 12.44 2.97 -6.07
CA PHE A 167 13.86 2.74 -6.22
C PHE A 167 14.62 3.26 -5.00
N ASN A 168 15.60 2.48 -4.54
CA ASN A 168 16.69 3.04 -3.75
C ASN A 168 17.68 3.70 -4.70
N THR A 169 18.18 4.87 -4.38
CA THR A 169 19.14 5.60 -5.24
C THR A 169 20.50 4.95 -5.29
N ASP A 170 20.80 4.04 -4.37
CA ASP A 170 21.99 3.21 -4.38
C ASP A 170 21.79 1.99 -5.30
N ASP A 171 22.87 1.42 -5.80
CA ASP A 171 22.83 0.22 -6.64
C ASP A 171 22.80 -1.07 -5.79
N SER A 172 22.67 -2.22 -6.45
CA SER A 172 22.54 -3.52 -5.79
C SER A 172 23.77 -3.98 -5.00
N SER A 173 24.88 -3.25 -5.04
CA SER A 173 26.10 -3.50 -4.26
C SER A 173 26.24 -2.60 -3.02
N GLY A 174 25.38 -1.58 -2.89
CA GLY A 174 25.41 -0.63 -1.79
C GLY A 174 24.47 -0.98 -0.63
N GLU A 175 24.58 -0.21 0.45
CA GLU A 175 23.79 -0.41 1.67
C GLU A 175 22.41 0.24 1.62
N GLY A 176 22.18 1.11 0.62
CA GLY A 176 20.98 1.90 0.45
C GLY A 176 21.11 3.31 1.04
N GLU A 177 20.63 4.30 0.27
CA GLU A 177 20.77 5.71 0.66
C GLU A 177 19.44 6.43 0.76
N HIS A 178 18.62 6.34 -0.29
CA HIS A 178 17.41 7.15 -0.41
C HIS A 178 16.34 6.45 -1.26
N TRP A 179 15.06 6.61 -0.89
CA TRP A 179 13.93 6.06 -1.62
C TRP A 179 13.28 7.11 -2.52
N VAL A 180 13.04 6.74 -3.76
CA VAL A 180 12.36 7.55 -4.78
C VAL A 180 11.27 6.75 -5.49
N SER A 181 10.25 7.43 -6.02
CA SER A 181 9.11 6.76 -6.64
C SER A 181 9.14 6.92 -8.16
N PHE A 182 8.72 5.86 -8.83
CA PHE A 182 8.45 5.87 -10.25
C PHE A 182 7.02 5.36 -10.50
N TYR A 183 6.22 6.12 -11.25
CA TYR A 183 4.85 5.76 -11.56
C TYR A 183 4.57 5.99 -13.03
N VAL A 184 3.82 5.07 -13.66
CA VAL A 184 3.40 5.20 -15.06
C VAL A 184 1.88 5.16 -15.12
N ASP A 185 1.31 6.10 -15.84
CA ASP A 185 -0.11 6.16 -16.16
C ASP A 185 -0.27 6.15 -17.70
N LEU A 186 -0.69 5.01 -18.22
CA LEU A 186 -0.86 4.80 -19.65
C LEU A 186 -2.17 5.39 -20.19
N GLU A 187 -3.08 5.84 -19.33
CA GLU A 187 -4.35 6.49 -19.71
C GLU A 187 -4.30 8.01 -19.56
N GLY A 188 -3.32 8.55 -18.83
CA GLY A 188 -3.17 9.98 -18.62
C GLY A 188 -4.13 10.59 -17.60
N VAL A 189 -4.66 9.78 -16.66
CA VAL A 189 -5.58 10.24 -15.59
C VAL A 189 -4.93 11.35 -14.76
N ASN A 190 -3.65 11.20 -14.46
CA ASN A 190 -2.89 12.14 -13.64
C ASN A 190 -2.43 13.39 -14.39
N ARG A 191 -2.76 13.53 -15.70
CA ARG A 191 -2.36 14.67 -16.53
C ARG A 191 -3.37 14.99 -17.65
N ASN A 192 -4.64 15.10 -17.30
CA ASN A 192 -5.69 15.55 -18.21
C ASN A 192 -5.71 14.78 -19.56
N GLY A 193 -5.64 13.45 -19.51
CA GLY A 193 -5.67 12.58 -20.69
C GLY A 193 -4.33 12.43 -21.41
N LYS A 194 -3.21 12.85 -20.82
CA LYS A 194 -1.87 12.70 -21.41
C LYS A 194 -1.10 11.57 -20.73
N PRO A 195 -0.95 10.38 -21.36
CA PRO A 195 -0.16 9.29 -20.81
C PRO A 195 1.23 9.73 -20.40
N SER A 196 1.65 9.40 -19.20
CA SER A 196 2.91 9.90 -18.69
C SER A 196 3.56 8.92 -17.69
N ALA A 197 4.89 8.90 -17.70
CA ALA A 197 5.69 8.36 -16.61
C ALA A 197 6.13 9.51 -15.71
N TYR A 198 6.13 9.25 -14.41
CA TYR A 198 6.46 10.24 -13.38
C TYR A 198 7.57 9.70 -12.49
N TYR A 199 8.52 10.53 -12.19
CA TYR A 199 9.50 10.30 -11.13
C TYR A 199 9.28 11.34 -10.04
N PHE A 200 9.24 10.90 -8.81
CA PHE A 200 9.10 11.77 -7.66
C PHE A 200 10.20 11.47 -6.65
N ASP A 201 11.01 12.46 -6.40
CA ASP A 201 12.00 12.48 -5.35
C ASP A 201 11.62 13.54 -4.32
N SER A 202 11.44 13.16 -3.07
CA SER A 202 11.08 14.08 -1.99
C SER A 202 12.16 15.12 -1.70
N ALA A 203 13.44 14.84 -2.01
CA ALA A 203 14.55 15.78 -1.96
C ALA A 203 14.66 16.69 -3.22
N ALA A 204 13.88 16.39 -4.27
CA ALA A 204 13.89 17.04 -5.57
C ALA A 204 15.19 16.86 -6.38
N ASP A 205 15.91 15.78 -6.13
CA ASP A 205 17.06 15.43 -6.95
C ASP A 205 16.63 14.93 -8.33
N ARG A 206 17.46 15.18 -9.33
CA ARG A 206 17.15 14.76 -10.70
C ARG A 206 17.23 13.25 -10.85
N PRO A 207 16.36 12.66 -11.72
CA PRO A 207 16.44 11.24 -12.00
C PRO A 207 17.83 10.81 -12.47
N GLN A 208 18.30 9.67 -11.97
CA GLN A 208 19.56 9.07 -12.39
C GLN A 208 19.46 8.48 -13.80
N LYS A 209 20.60 8.20 -14.43
CA LYS A 209 20.69 7.67 -15.81
C LYS A 209 19.92 6.35 -16.00
N GLU A 210 19.79 5.54 -14.96
CA GLU A 210 19.06 4.27 -14.92
C GLU A 210 17.56 4.50 -15.16
N VAL A 211 16.99 5.50 -14.52
CA VAL A 211 15.59 5.91 -14.70
C VAL A 211 15.35 6.35 -16.16
N PHE A 212 16.24 7.16 -16.74
CA PHE A 212 16.12 7.57 -18.15
C PHE A 212 16.19 6.38 -19.10
N LYS A 213 17.01 5.35 -18.82
CA LYS A 213 17.04 4.11 -19.62
C LYS A 213 15.70 3.39 -19.57
N LEU A 214 15.10 3.25 -18.36
CA LEU A 214 13.79 2.64 -18.19
C LEU A 214 12.71 3.43 -18.94
N VAL A 215 12.67 4.75 -18.77
CA VAL A 215 11.74 5.63 -19.49
C VAL A 215 11.85 5.47 -21.00
N LYS A 216 13.08 5.44 -21.54
CA LYS A 216 13.31 5.23 -22.99
C LYS A 216 12.75 3.90 -23.46
N LYS A 217 12.94 2.83 -22.67
CA LYS A 217 12.39 1.49 -22.95
C LYS A 217 10.87 1.53 -22.96
N LEU A 218 10.24 2.12 -21.94
CA LEU A 218 8.78 2.21 -21.81
C LEU A 218 8.16 3.05 -22.92
N LYS A 219 8.74 4.22 -23.25
CA LYS A 219 8.30 5.05 -24.40
C LYS A 219 8.33 4.29 -25.72
N LYS A 220 9.39 3.52 -25.98
CA LYS A 220 9.49 2.68 -27.19
C LYS A 220 8.41 1.60 -27.25
N GLN A 221 8.08 1.01 -26.10
CA GLN A 221 7.05 -0.03 -26.00
C GLN A 221 5.64 0.58 -26.11
N ALA A 222 5.36 1.67 -25.40
CA ALA A 222 4.09 2.39 -25.42
C ALA A 222 3.73 2.89 -26.84
N LYS A 223 4.74 3.37 -27.58
CA LYS A 223 4.54 3.80 -28.97
C LYS A 223 4.06 2.67 -29.90
N LYS A 224 4.38 1.40 -29.63
CA LYS A 224 3.88 0.26 -30.40
C LYS A 224 2.41 -0.04 -30.16
N GLU A 225 1.87 0.49 -29.06
CA GLU A 225 0.47 0.41 -28.65
C GLU A 225 -0.26 1.75 -28.90
N ASP A 226 0.28 2.59 -29.80
CA ASP A 226 -0.23 3.92 -30.14
C ASP A 226 -0.33 4.90 -28.94
N ILE A 227 0.41 4.64 -27.87
CA ILE A 227 0.47 5.48 -26.68
C ILE A 227 1.69 6.40 -26.75
N ASN A 228 1.46 7.72 -26.77
CA ASN A 228 2.51 8.72 -26.68
C ASN A 228 2.82 9.04 -25.21
N LEU A 229 3.80 8.34 -24.63
CA LEU A 229 4.16 8.44 -23.22
C LEU A 229 5.13 9.61 -22.98
N ASP A 230 4.72 10.60 -22.18
CA ASP A 230 5.58 11.67 -21.71
C ASP A 230 6.42 11.24 -20.48
N PHE A 231 7.37 12.09 -20.06
CA PHE A 231 8.11 11.88 -18.81
C PHE A 231 8.24 13.19 -18.05
N LEU A 232 7.83 13.16 -16.78
CA LEU A 232 7.91 14.30 -15.87
C LEU A 232 8.57 13.88 -14.57
N TYR A 233 9.21 14.83 -13.92
CA TYR A 233 9.74 14.68 -12.56
C TYR A 233 9.59 16.02 -11.79
N ASN A 234 9.60 15.94 -10.46
CA ASN A 234 9.51 17.14 -9.63
C ASN A 234 10.86 17.85 -9.53
N ASP A 235 10.76 19.16 -9.33
CA ASP A 235 11.87 20.07 -9.05
C ASP A 235 11.64 20.90 -7.78
N ILE A 236 10.60 20.54 -7.01
CA ILE A 236 10.22 21.16 -5.75
C ILE A 236 10.48 20.18 -4.62
N GLN A 237 11.31 20.58 -3.66
CA GLN A 237 11.65 19.78 -2.49
C GLN A 237 10.51 19.76 -1.48
N HIS A 238 10.18 18.55 -0.98
CA HIS A 238 9.19 18.31 0.06
C HIS A 238 9.84 17.87 1.37
N GLN A 239 10.86 17.02 1.30
CA GLN A 239 11.58 16.45 2.43
C GLN A 239 12.79 17.29 2.81
N TYR A 240 12.92 17.57 4.11
CA TYR A 240 14.05 18.30 4.70
C TYR A 240 14.72 17.52 5.83
N LYS A 241 14.18 16.36 6.22
CA LYS A 241 14.72 15.42 7.20
C LYS A 241 15.13 14.12 6.49
N GLU A 242 15.71 13.19 7.24
CA GLU A 242 16.42 12.05 6.66
C GLU A 242 15.62 10.75 6.59
N SER A 243 14.49 10.62 7.31
CA SER A 243 13.85 9.31 7.54
C SER A 243 12.53 9.09 6.81
N GLU A 244 12.01 10.08 6.10
CA GLU A 244 10.66 10.08 5.57
C GLU A 244 10.54 9.66 4.10
N CYS A 245 11.67 9.45 3.38
CA CYS A 245 11.69 9.19 1.93
C CYS A 245 10.78 8.00 1.52
N GLY A 246 10.85 6.87 2.20
CA GLY A 246 9.99 5.73 1.93
C GLY A 246 8.49 6.04 2.14
N VAL A 247 8.16 6.87 3.14
CA VAL A 247 6.77 7.31 3.37
C VAL A 247 6.30 8.23 2.24
N TYR A 248 7.17 9.15 1.78
CA TYR A 248 6.88 9.99 0.62
C TYR A 248 6.62 9.15 -0.64
N CYS A 249 7.38 8.07 -0.84
CA CYS A 249 7.17 7.17 -1.97
C CYS A 249 5.78 6.52 -1.95
N MET A 250 5.39 5.93 -0.83
CA MET A 250 4.07 5.33 -0.67
C MET A 250 2.95 6.37 -0.79
N TYR A 251 3.15 7.54 -0.20
CA TYR A 251 2.21 8.66 -0.30
C TYR A 251 2.02 9.10 -1.75
N PHE A 252 3.11 9.31 -2.50
CA PHE A 252 3.06 9.69 -3.91
C PHE A 252 2.25 8.66 -4.73
N ILE A 253 2.62 7.38 -4.68
CA ILE A 253 1.94 6.32 -5.44
C ILE A 253 0.47 6.27 -5.06
N SER A 254 0.12 6.33 -3.76
CA SER A 254 -1.28 6.32 -3.31
C SER A 254 -2.09 7.52 -3.83
N LYS A 255 -1.47 8.69 -4.03
CA LYS A 255 -2.12 9.87 -4.61
C LYS A 255 -2.26 9.79 -6.13
N MET A 256 -1.28 9.21 -6.81
CA MET A 256 -1.39 8.95 -8.25
C MET A 256 -2.51 7.96 -8.54
N LEU A 257 -2.65 6.90 -7.76
CA LEU A 257 -3.76 5.94 -7.87
C LEU A 257 -5.14 6.60 -7.69
N LYS A 258 -5.25 7.61 -6.83
CA LYS A 258 -6.47 8.43 -6.65
C LYS A 258 -6.70 9.44 -7.79
N GLY A 259 -5.93 9.42 -8.85
CA GLY A 259 -6.09 10.31 -10.00
C GLY A 259 -5.67 11.77 -9.73
N ILE A 260 -4.91 12.03 -8.67
CA ILE A 260 -4.42 13.40 -8.40
C ILE A 260 -3.49 13.83 -9.54
N ASN A 261 -3.71 15.03 -10.06
CA ASN A 261 -2.86 15.61 -11.08
C ASN A 261 -1.43 15.81 -10.56
N PHE A 262 -0.43 15.36 -11.31
CA PHE A 262 0.98 15.39 -10.90
C PHE A 262 1.50 16.79 -10.58
N GLU A 263 1.20 17.77 -11.43
CA GLU A 263 1.68 19.15 -11.22
C GLU A 263 1.05 19.81 -9.97
N LYS A 264 -0.23 19.45 -9.68
CA LYS A 264 -0.88 19.87 -8.42
C LYS A 264 -0.25 19.18 -7.22
N PHE A 265 0.06 17.89 -7.33
CA PHE A 265 0.72 17.14 -6.27
C PHE A 265 2.09 17.75 -5.92
N VAL A 266 2.91 18.04 -6.91
CA VAL A 266 4.26 18.63 -6.72
C VAL A 266 4.18 20.01 -6.05
N LYS A 267 3.17 20.81 -6.38
CA LYS A 267 2.96 22.14 -5.78
C LYS A 267 2.37 22.09 -4.37
N ASP A 268 1.68 21.02 -4.01
CA ASP A 268 1.07 20.82 -2.69
C ASP A 268 2.07 20.19 -1.70
N ILE A 269 3.09 20.98 -1.34
CA ILE A 269 4.19 20.54 -0.49
C ILE A 269 3.67 20.00 0.84
N LYS A 270 3.96 18.75 1.14
CA LYS A 270 3.74 18.14 2.45
C LYS A 270 5.06 18.02 3.18
N LYS A 271 5.15 18.61 4.37
CA LYS A 271 6.36 18.58 5.20
C LYS A 271 6.53 17.23 5.91
N ASP A 272 7.73 16.97 6.40
CA ASP A 272 8.12 15.74 7.07
C ASP A 272 7.20 15.38 8.25
N GLU A 273 6.74 16.36 9.04
CA GLU A 273 5.82 16.12 10.15
C GLU A 273 4.45 15.59 9.66
N TYR A 274 4.02 16.00 8.48
CA TYR A 274 2.81 15.45 7.86
C TYR A 274 3.04 14.01 7.39
N MET A 275 4.19 13.71 6.80
CA MET A 275 4.56 12.35 6.40
C MET A 275 4.69 11.42 7.60
N ASN A 276 5.22 11.86 8.72
CA ASN A 276 5.27 11.06 9.95
C ASN A 276 3.88 10.66 10.47
N LYS A 277 2.83 11.45 10.19
CA LYS A 277 1.45 11.03 10.47
C LYS A 277 0.99 9.92 9.54
N TYR A 278 1.47 9.91 8.28
CA TYR A 278 1.15 8.87 7.31
C TYR A 278 1.74 7.50 7.66
N ARG A 279 2.79 7.42 8.47
CA ARG A 279 3.25 6.15 9.04
C ARG A 279 2.10 5.41 9.74
N LYS A 280 1.26 6.12 10.51
CA LYS A 280 0.07 5.56 11.18
C LYS A 280 -1.13 5.31 10.25
N ILE A 281 -1.08 5.79 9.02
CA ILE A 281 -2.10 5.53 7.99
C ILE A 281 -1.71 4.29 7.19
N PHE A 282 -0.43 4.11 6.90
CA PHE A 282 0.07 2.96 6.13
C PHE A 282 0.25 1.70 6.97
N TYR A 283 0.40 1.83 8.28
CA TYR A 283 0.64 0.70 9.18
C TYR A 283 -0.29 0.75 10.39
N VAL A 284 -0.55 -0.42 10.96
CA VAL A 284 -1.32 -0.57 12.19
C VAL A 284 -0.39 -0.81 13.37
N ASP A 285 -0.66 -0.12 14.48
CA ASP A 285 -0.04 -0.42 15.77
C ASP A 285 -0.75 -1.65 16.36
N VAL A 286 0.00 -2.72 16.54
CA VAL A 286 -0.52 -4.02 17.02
C VAL A 286 -0.28 -4.24 18.52
N LYS A 287 0.29 -3.26 19.23
CA LYS A 287 0.55 -3.32 20.66
C LYS A 287 -0.61 -2.82 21.49
#